data_f4fbfb00a05c0e994d3219787888ebb4
#
_entry.id   f4fbfb00a05c0e994d3219787888ebb4
#
_cell.length_a   1.000
_cell.length_b   1.000
_cell.length_c   1.000
_cell.angle_alpha   90.00
_cell.angle_beta   90.00
_cell.angle_gamma   90.00
#
_symmetry.space_group_name_H-M   'P 1'
#
loop_
_entity.id
_entity.type
_entity.pdbx_description
1 polymer ?
#
loop_
_entity_poly.entity_id
_entity_poly.type
_entity_poly.pdbx_seq_one_letter_code
_entity_poly.pdbx_strand_id
1 'polypeptide(L)'
;DPEYMKFLPNGEDKNADYGTPRIKSPKEMIDYVHKQNAHIMISVWASFGPWTEMYQKMDSLKALLHFETWPPKAGVNPYDPFNPTARDMYWAEMKKNIFDLGMDAWWLDSTEPDHMDIKDQDFNTQTYLGSFRRVHNAFPLMSNKGVYEHQRATTSDKRVFLLTRSSFLGQQRYASHSWSGDVTSEWSVMRKQLAAGLNYALCGIPYWNTDLGGFFAWRYNNNVNNIAYHEL
;
A
#
# COMPACT_ATOMS: atom_id res chain seq x y z
N ASP A 1 6.88 -12.31 0.02
CA ASP A 1 7.24 -13.67 0.48
C ASP A 1 6.37 -14.68 -0.26
N PRO A 2 6.97 -15.69 -0.98
CA PRO A 2 6.19 -16.74 -1.65
C PRO A 2 5.27 -17.54 -0.70
N GLU A 3 5.54 -17.54 0.60
CA GLU A 3 4.69 -18.21 1.58
C GLU A 3 3.40 -17.43 1.90
N TYR A 4 3.44 -16.09 1.85
CA TYR A 4 2.23 -15.27 1.95
C TYR A 4 1.47 -15.17 0.63
N MET A 5 2.13 -15.46 -0.49
CA MET A 5 1.51 -15.59 -1.81
C MET A 5 1.03 -17.02 -2.09
N LYS A 6 1.15 -17.94 -1.17
CA LYS A 6 0.37 -19.18 -1.17
C LYS A 6 -1.08 -18.78 -0.87
N PHE A 7 -1.79 -18.33 -1.91
CA PHE A 7 -3.23 -18.54 -1.94
C PHE A 7 -3.44 -19.97 -1.46
N LEU A 8 -4.23 -20.11 -0.38
CA LEU A 8 -4.46 -21.40 0.24
C LEU A 8 -4.58 -22.45 -0.86
N PRO A 9 -3.61 -23.37 -1.00
CA PRO A 9 -3.47 -24.17 -2.22
C PRO A 9 -4.67 -25.04 -2.48
N ASN A 10 -5.58 -25.14 -1.54
CA ASN A 10 -6.62 -26.13 -1.57
C ASN A 10 -8.03 -25.60 -1.58
N GLY A 11 -8.26 -24.28 -1.52
CA GLY A 11 -9.65 -23.79 -1.56
C GLY A 11 -10.61 -24.60 -0.68
N GLU A 12 -10.09 -25.24 0.35
CA GLU A 12 -10.88 -25.98 1.34
C GLU A 12 -11.42 -25.06 2.42
N ASP A 13 -11.89 -23.88 2.02
CA ASP A 13 -13.02 -23.33 2.73
C ASP A 13 -14.25 -24.14 2.29
N LYS A 14 -14.57 -25.13 3.08
CA LYS A 14 -15.71 -26.01 2.85
C LYS A 14 -17.05 -25.27 2.82
N ASN A 15 -17.04 -23.97 3.11
CA ASN A 15 -18.19 -23.08 3.12
C ASN A 15 -18.24 -22.10 1.94
N ALA A 16 -17.23 -22.04 1.08
CA ALA A 16 -17.18 -21.15 -0.07
C ALA A 16 -17.54 -21.87 -1.36
N ASP A 17 -18.72 -22.46 -1.42
CA ASP A 17 -19.29 -22.89 -2.70
C ASP A 17 -20.03 -21.72 -3.37
N TYR A 18 -19.24 -20.75 -3.83
CA TYR A 18 -19.78 -19.63 -4.63
C TYR A 18 -19.78 -19.91 -6.13
N GLY A 19 -19.61 -21.16 -6.54
CA GLY A 19 -19.53 -21.52 -7.95
C GLY A 19 -18.35 -20.89 -8.70
N THR A 20 -17.38 -20.34 -7.98
CA THR A 20 -16.18 -19.73 -8.57
C THR A 20 -15.21 -20.79 -9.04
N PRO A 21 -14.60 -20.64 -10.23
CA PRO A 21 -13.57 -21.57 -10.69
C PRO A 21 -12.42 -21.63 -9.68
N ARG A 22 -11.91 -22.82 -9.40
CA ARG A 22 -10.75 -23.02 -8.53
C ARG A 22 -9.54 -22.34 -9.16
N ILE A 23 -9.12 -21.24 -8.56
CA ILE A 23 -7.94 -20.49 -9.00
C ILE A 23 -6.70 -21.16 -8.40
N LYS A 24 -5.76 -21.58 -9.26
CA LYS A 24 -4.59 -22.38 -8.86
C LYS A 24 -3.32 -21.56 -8.73
N SER A 25 -3.31 -20.34 -9.25
CA SER A 25 -2.13 -19.46 -9.23
C SER A 25 -2.51 -18.00 -9.32
N PRO A 26 -1.63 -17.05 -8.88
CA PRO A 26 -1.84 -15.63 -9.09
C PRO A 26 -2.07 -15.24 -10.56
N LYS A 27 -1.33 -15.86 -11.48
CA LYS A 27 -1.49 -15.65 -12.92
C LYS A 27 -2.90 -16.03 -13.39
N GLU A 28 -3.40 -17.16 -12.98
CA GLU A 28 -4.72 -17.65 -13.36
C GLU A 28 -5.83 -16.75 -12.80
N MET A 29 -5.65 -16.19 -11.59
CA MET A 29 -6.56 -15.22 -10.99
C MET A 29 -6.59 -13.91 -11.82
N ILE A 30 -5.43 -13.40 -12.18
CA ILE A 30 -5.32 -12.18 -12.98
C ILE A 30 -5.99 -12.38 -14.34
N ASP A 31 -5.69 -13.50 -15.01
CA ASP A 31 -6.27 -13.84 -16.31
C ASP A 31 -7.80 -14.01 -16.22
N TYR A 32 -8.30 -14.58 -15.12
CA TYR A 32 -9.74 -14.70 -14.89
C TYR A 32 -10.40 -13.31 -14.76
N VAL A 33 -9.81 -12.39 -13.98
CA VAL A 33 -10.32 -11.02 -13.83
C VAL A 33 -10.32 -10.30 -15.18
N HIS A 34 -9.24 -10.41 -15.95
CA HIS A 34 -9.14 -9.79 -17.27
C HIS A 34 -10.19 -10.35 -18.26
N LYS A 35 -10.51 -11.64 -18.20
CA LYS A 35 -11.59 -12.26 -18.99
C LYS A 35 -12.97 -11.67 -18.69
N GLN A 36 -13.16 -11.13 -17.47
CA GLN A 36 -14.39 -10.42 -17.09
C GLN A 36 -14.38 -8.95 -17.55
N ASN A 37 -13.39 -8.53 -18.34
CA ASN A 37 -13.17 -7.13 -18.75
C ASN A 37 -13.02 -6.20 -17.55
N ALA A 38 -12.34 -6.68 -16.50
CA ALA A 38 -12.04 -5.94 -15.27
C ALA A 38 -10.53 -5.84 -15.06
N HIS A 39 -10.11 -4.89 -14.23
CA HIS A 39 -8.72 -4.73 -13.78
C HIS A 39 -8.56 -5.17 -12.34
N ILE A 40 -7.33 -5.51 -11.97
CA ILE A 40 -7.00 -5.97 -10.62
C ILE A 40 -5.86 -5.16 -10.02
N MET A 41 -6.00 -4.82 -8.75
CA MET A 41 -5.02 -4.12 -7.94
C MET A 41 -4.61 -4.99 -6.75
N ILE A 42 -3.34 -4.93 -6.35
CA ILE A 42 -2.84 -5.64 -5.19
C ILE A 42 -2.23 -4.67 -4.19
N SER A 43 -2.44 -4.96 -2.90
CA SER A 43 -1.77 -4.25 -1.80
C SER A 43 -0.29 -4.65 -1.74
N VAL A 44 0.58 -3.64 -1.69
CA VAL A 44 2.02 -3.79 -1.51
C VAL A 44 2.50 -2.82 -0.44
N TRP A 45 3.24 -3.33 0.53
CA TRP A 45 3.73 -2.54 1.64
C TRP A 45 5.18 -2.10 1.42
N ALA A 46 5.53 -0.97 2.00
CA ALA A 46 6.88 -0.42 1.96
C ALA A 46 7.81 -1.03 3.03
N SER A 47 7.41 -2.12 3.67
CA SER A 47 8.08 -2.70 4.83
C SER A 47 8.29 -4.21 4.68
N PHE A 48 9.38 -4.71 5.25
CA PHE A 48 9.78 -6.12 5.14
C PHE A 48 10.10 -6.70 6.51
N GLY A 49 9.72 -7.97 6.72
CA GLY A 49 10.08 -8.74 7.90
C GLY A 49 11.47 -9.35 7.79
N PRO A 50 12.18 -9.52 8.92
CA PRO A 50 13.56 -10.00 8.92
C PRO A 50 13.75 -11.43 8.38
N TRP A 51 12.65 -12.18 8.23
CA TRP A 51 12.62 -13.52 7.66
C TRP A 51 12.54 -13.54 6.12
N THR A 52 12.41 -12.38 5.46
CA THR A 52 12.28 -12.28 4.00
C THR A 52 13.64 -12.09 3.32
N GLU A 53 13.81 -12.66 2.12
CA GLU A 53 15.00 -12.41 1.31
C GLU A 53 15.18 -10.93 0.98
N MET A 54 14.08 -10.21 0.78
CA MET A 54 14.12 -8.79 0.47
C MET A 54 14.72 -7.99 1.63
N TYR A 55 14.32 -8.30 2.87
CA TYR A 55 14.92 -7.69 4.04
C TYR A 55 16.43 -7.90 4.06
N GLN A 56 16.87 -9.17 3.92
CA GLN A 56 18.29 -9.52 3.96
C GLN A 56 19.11 -8.79 2.91
N LYS A 57 18.59 -8.72 1.68
CA LYS A 57 19.24 -8.00 0.58
C LYS A 57 19.30 -6.50 0.84
N MET A 58 18.21 -5.88 1.24
CA MET A 58 18.15 -4.44 1.52
C MET A 58 19.01 -4.05 2.71
N ASP A 59 19.03 -4.86 3.77
CA ASP A 59 19.84 -4.64 4.95
C ASP A 59 21.34 -4.65 4.61
N SER A 60 21.78 -5.64 3.83
CA SER A 60 23.18 -5.73 3.39
C SER A 60 23.66 -4.51 2.59
N LEU A 61 22.74 -3.83 1.93
CA LEU A 61 23.00 -2.62 1.12
C LEU A 61 22.68 -1.32 1.88
N LYS A 62 22.35 -1.40 3.18
CA LYS A 62 21.93 -0.26 4.01
C LYS A 62 20.75 0.50 3.39
N ALA A 63 19.81 -0.24 2.84
CA ALA A 63 18.63 0.25 2.15
C ALA A 63 17.35 0.12 2.99
N LEU A 64 17.45 -0.29 4.27
CA LEU A 64 16.38 -0.29 5.26
C LEU A 64 16.51 0.89 6.22
N LEU A 65 15.37 1.35 6.71
CA LEU A 65 15.29 2.24 7.85
C LEU A 65 15.10 1.39 9.10
N HIS A 66 16.09 1.45 10.01
CA HIS A 66 16.13 0.58 11.19
C HIS A 66 15.25 1.11 12.33
N PHE A 67 13.94 1.16 12.08
CA PHE A 67 12.91 1.30 13.10
C PHE A 67 11.74 0.38 12.76
N GLU A 68 11.08 -0.09 13.79
CA GLU A 68 10.00 -1.06 13.65
C GLU A 68 8.71 -0.37 13.18
N THR A 69 8.03 -1.03 12.24
CA THR A 69 6.70 -0.63 11.78
C THR A 69 5.67 -1.73 12.10
N TRP A 70 4.46 -1.62 11.59
CA TRP A 70 3.44 -2.64 11.74
C TRP A 70 3.86 -3.98 11.05
N PRO A 71 3.58 -5.14 11.64
CA PRO A 71 2.97 -5.33 12.96
C PRO A 71 4.01 -5.16 14.09
N PRO A 72 3.60 -4.63 15.25
CA PRO A 72 4.52 -4.36 16.37
C PRO A 72 5.17 -5.64 16.88
N LYS A 73 6.42 -5.54 17.32
CA LYS A 73 7.25 -6.64 17.84
C LYS A 73 7.60 -7.74 16.84
N ALA A 74 7.38 -7.50 15.57
CA ALA A 74 7.74 -8.43 14.50
C ALA A 74 9.10 -8.11 13.85
N GLY A 75 9.72 -6.99 14.19
CA GLY A 75 11.01 -6.57 13.62
C GLY A 75 10.91 -6.12 12.16
N VAL A 76 9.71 -5.78 11.72
CA VAL A 76 9.46 -5.29 10.35
C VAL A 76 10.02 -3.89 10.19
N ASN A 77 10.85 -3.67 9.17
CA ASN A 77 11.44 -2.38 8.87
C ASN A 77 11.02 -1.88 7.48
N PRO A 78 10.80 -0.57 7.30
CA PRO A 78 10.55 -0.01 5.99
C PRO A 78 11.84 0.12 5.18
N TYR A 79 11.71 0.02 3.85
CA TYR A 79 12.83 0.37 3.00
C TYR A 79 13.04 1.88 2.95
N ASP A 80 14.23 2.32 2.56
CA ASP A 80 14.54 3.74 2.38
C ASP A 80 14.15 4.19 0.96
N PRO A 81 12.99 4.83 0.74
CA PRO A 81 12.58 5.27 -0.59
C PRO A 81 13.41 6.45 -1.12
N PHE A 82 14.20 7.09 -0.27
CA PHE A 82 15.13 8.14 -0.70
C PHE A 82 16.36 7.55 -1.38
N ASN A 83 16.68 6.29 -1.10
CA ASN A 83 17.80 5.56 -1.73
C ASN A 83 17.39 5.01 -3.11
N PRO A 84 18.05 5.44 -4.21
CA PRO A 84 17.76 4.92 -5.55
C PRO A 84 17.85 3.39 -5.63
N THR A 85 18.91 2.81 -5.06
CA THR A 85 19.11 1.35 -5.06
C THR A 85 17.97 0.60 -4.38
N ALA A 86 17.43 1.15 -3.28
CA ALA A 86 16.29 0.56 -2.60
C ALA A 86 15.02 0.58 -3.48
N ARG A 87 14.78 1.67 -4.21
CA ARG A 87 13.67 1.75 -5.18
C ARG A 87 13.84 0.77 -6.34
N ASP A 88 15.07 0.65 -6.87
CA ASP A 88 15.38 -0.31 -7.94
C ASP A 88 15.08 -1.74 -7.49
N MET A 89 15.52 -2.11 -6.30
CA MET A 89 15.28 -3.43 -5.72
C MET A 89 13.80 -3.69 -5.46
N TYR A 90 13.10 -2.72 -4.88
CA TYR A 90 11.67 -2.83 -4.61
C TYR A 90 10.88 -3.08 -5.89
N TRP A 91 11.14 -2.29 -6.93
CA TRP A 91 10.50 -2.49 -8.21
C TRP A 91 10.89 -3.81 -8.88
N ALA A 92 12.15 -4.21 -8.81
CA ALA A 92 12.58 -5.47 -9.43
C ALA A 92 11.80 -6.68 -8.93
N GLU A 93 11.52 -6.74 -7.63
CA GLU A 93 10.72 -7.81 -7.04
C GLU A 93 9.22 -7.65 -7.37
N MET A 94 8.67 -6.44 -7.32
CA MET A 94 7.29 -6.18 -7.75
C MET A 94 7.10 -6.58 -9.22
N LYS A 95 8.05 -6.21 -10.08
CA LYS A 95 8.01 -6.55 -11.51
C LYS A 95 8.01 -8.05 -11.71
N LYS A 96 9.03 -8.73 -11.20
CA LYS A 96 9.23 -10.17 -11.40
C LYS A 96 8.07 -11.02 -10.89
N ASN A 97 7.58 -10.70 -9.69
CA ASN A 97 6.65 -11.58 -8.99
C ASN A 97 5.17 -11.24 -9.23
N ILE A 98 4.88 -10.03 -9.71
CA ILE A 98 3.50 -9.52 -9.77
C ILE A 98 3.21 -8.83 -11.11
N PHE A 99 4.01 -7.84 -11.52
CA PHE A 99 3.73 -7.07 -12.73
C PHE A 99 3.80 -7.92 -13.99
N ASP A 100 4.83 -8.78 -14.11
CA ASP A 100 5.01 -9.68 -15.26
C ASP A 100 3.92 -10.76 -15.33
N LEU A 101 3.16 -10.98 -14.25
CA LEU A 101 1.96 -11.82 -14.26
C LEU A 101 0.73 -11.13 -14.85
N GLY A 102 0.78 -9.80 -15.03
CA GLY A 102 -0.29 -9.01 -15.64
C GLY A 102 -0.99 -8.03 -14.71
N MET A 103 -0.54 -7.85 -13.45
CA MET A 103 -1.15 -6.91 -12.50
C MET A 103 -1.30 -5.52 -13.09
N ASP A 104 -2.44 -4.86 -12.80
CA ASP A 104 -2.79 -3.59 -13.42
C ASP A 104 -2.47 -2.37 -12.56
N ALA A 105 -2.56 -2.51 -11.23
CA ALA A 105 -2.49 -1.38 -10.32
C ALA A 105 -1.90 -1.76 -8.97
N TRP A 106 -1.47 -0.74 -8.20
CA TRP A 106 -0.78 -0.91 -6.93
C TRP A 106 -1.50 -0.15 -5.82
N TRP A 107 -1.80 -0.83 -4.74
CA TRP A 107 -2.23 -0.24 -3.49
C TRP A 107 -1.02 -0.14 -2.56
N LEU A 108 -0.44 1.07 -2.51
CA LEU A 108 0.72 1.39 -1.69
C LEU A 108 0.25 1.74 -0.27
N ASP A 109 -0.03 0.73 0.51
CA ASP A 109 -0.38 0.87 1.91
C ASP A 109 0.86 1.10 2.77
N SER A 110 0.70 1.61 3.97
CA SER A 110 1.81 1.86 4.92
C SER A 110 2.93 2.76 4.38
N THR A 111 2.58 3.74 3.56
CA THR A 111 3.55 4.63 2.89
C THR A 111 3.81 5.94 3.62
N GLU A 112 3.51 6.03 4.91
CA GLU A 112 3.93 7.13 5.80
C GLU A 112 5.40 7.00 6.30
N PRO A 113 6.03 5.86 6.63
CA PRO A 113 5.57 4.47 6.79
C PRO A 113 4.67 4.28 8.03
N ASP A 114 3.93 3.16 8.08
CA ASP A 114 3.03 2.85 9.20
C ASP A 114 3.82 2.73 10.51
N HIS A 115 3.53 3.65 11.43
CA HIS A 115 4.40 3.86 12.57
C HIS A 115 3.63 4.27 13.83
N MET A 116 2.53 3.62 14.11
CA MET A 116 1.73 3.92 15.31
C MET A 116 2.60 4.02 16.58
N ASP A 117 3.77 3.42 16.57
CA ASP A 117 4.71 3.37 17.68
C ASP A 117 6.08 4.01 17.38
N ILE A 118 6.24 4.83 16.33
CA ILE A 118 7.50 5.54 16.10
C ILE A 118 7.81 6.41 17.31
N LYS A 119 8.96 6.15 17.92
CA LYS A 119 9.50 6.93 19.02
C LYS A 119 10.28 8.12 18.48
N ASP A 120 10.41 9.17 19.28
CA ASP A 120 11.16 10.36 18.87
C ASP A 120 12.58 10.04 18.39
N GLN A 121 13.23 9.05 19.00
CA GLN A 121 14.56 8.58 18.61
C GLN A 121 14.61 7.99 17.19
N ASP A 122 13.53 7.36 16.73
CA ASP A 122 13.47 6.69 15.42
C ASP A 122 13.57 7.72 14.28
N PHE A 123 13.10 8.95 14.52
CA PHE A 123 13.27 10.07 13.59
C PHE A 123 14.73 10.48 13.36
N ASN A 124 15.66 10.02 14.19
CA ASN A 124 17.09 10.27 14.00
C ASN A 124 17.75 9.22 13.09
N THR A 125 17.03 8.18 12.69
CA THR A 125 17.49 7.18 11.72
C THR A 125 18.00 7.89 10.46
N GLN A 126 19.15 7.45 9.97
CA GLN A 126 19.73 8.03 8.75
C GLN A 126 19.08 7.40 7.53
N THR A 127 18.64 8.25 6.63
CA THR A 127 18.20 7.90 5.28
C THR A 127 19.29 8.28 4.27
N TYR A 128 19.12 7.91 3.02
CA TYR A 128 20.00 8.33 1.93
C TYR A 128 20.15 9.87 1.81
N LEU A 129 19.13 10.63 2.20
CA LEU A 129 19.10 12.10 2.14
C LEU A 129 19.30 12.80 3.49
N GLY A 130 19.78 12.09 4.52
CA GLY A 130 19.97 12.62 5.87
C GLY A 130 18.99 12.03 6.89
N SER A 131 18.78 12.69 8.03
CA SER A 131 17.93 12.12 9.08
C SER A 131 16.47 11.99 8.62
N PHE A 132 15.80 10.93 9.04
CA PHE A 132 14.39 10.70 8.75
C PHE A 132 13.51 11.86 9.25
N ARG A 133 13.83 12.47 10.40
CA ARG A 133 13.18 13.68 10.92
C ARG A 133 13.08 14.80 9.87
N ARG A 134 14.11 14.95 9.06
CA ARG A 134 14.18 16.02 8.04
C ARG A 134 13.34 15.69 6.81
N VAL A 135 13.19 14.43 6.45
CA VAL A 135 12.65 14.03 5.15
C VAL A 135 11.38 13.19 5.21
N HIS A 136 10.94 12.76 6.40
CA HIS A 136 9.87 11.75 6.56
C HIS A 136 8.55 12.11 5.84
N ASN A 137 8.15 13.38 5.85
CA ASN A 137 6.93 13.81 5.16
C ASN A 137 6.96 13.54 3.64
N ALA A 138 8.16 13.45 3.05
CA ALA A 138 8.33 13.15 1.63
C ALA A 138 8.45 11.63 1.35
N PHE A 139 8.30 10.78 2.35
CA PHE A 139 8.35 9.33 2.18
C PHE A 139 7.35 8.85 1.11
N PRO A 140 6.05 9.22 1.17
CA PRO A 140 5.08 8.79 0.17
C PRO A 140 5.43 9.30 -1.23
N LEU A 141 5.90 10.53 -1.35
CA LEU A 141 6.34 11.09 -2.63
C LEU A 141 7.42 10.24 -3.28
N MET A 142 8.42 9.81 -2.50
CA MET A 142 9.57 9.05 -3.01
C MET A 142 9.21 7.59 -3.28
N SER A 143 8.33 6.98 -2.48
CA SER A 143 7.78 5.65 -2.74
C SER A 143 6.98 5.62 -4.04
N ASN A 144 6.05 6.56 -4.21
CA ASN A 144 5.24 6.67 -5.44
C ASN A 144 6.11 6.96 -6.67
N LYS A 145 7.08 7.89 -6.54
CA LYS A 145 8.06 8.16 -7.59
C LYS A 145 8.75 6.89 -8.06
N GLY A 146 9.24 6.09 -7.11
CA GLY A 146 9.97 4.86 -7.41
C GLY A 146 9.12 3.91 -8.26
N VAL A 147 7.91 3.58 -7.82
CA VAL A 147 7.03 2.67 -8.56
C VAL A 147 6.63 3.25 -9.92
N TYR A 148 6.25 4.52 -9.97
CA TYR A 148 5.83 5.18 -11.20
C TYR A 148 6.93 5.19 -12.26
N GLU A 149 8.12 5.71 -11.93
CA GLU A 149 9.21 5.87 -12.89
C GLU A 149 9.70 4.51 -13.41
N HIS A 150 9.82 3.51 -12.54
CA HIS A 150 10.24 2.18 -12.95
C HIS A 150 9.20 1.47 -13.82
N GLN A 151 7.91 1.58 -13.51
CA GLN A 151 6.88 1.00 -14.36
C GLN A 151 6.87 1.70 -15.72
N ARG A 152 6.97 3.01 -15.77
CA ARG A 152 7.05 3.76 -17.03
C ARG A 152 8.30 3.42 -17.86
N ALA A 153 9.42 3.18 -17.21
CA ALA A 153 10.63 2.69 -17.87
C ALA A 153 10.51 1.25 -18.38
N THR A 154 9.66 0.44 -17.73
CA THR A 154 9.41 -0.95 -18.14
C THR A 154 8.51 -1.03 -19.38
N THR A 155 7.44 -0.22 -19.43
CA THR A 155 6.50 -0.19 -20.56
C THR A 155 5.72 1.11 -20.65
N SER A 156 5.33 1.47 -21.87
CA SER A 156 4.37 2.55 -22.15
C SER A 156 2.93 2.06 -22.37
N ASP A 157 2.72 0.74 -22.47
CA ASP A 157 1.45 0.14 -22.89
C ASP A 157 0.39 0.18 -21.81
N LYS A 158 0.79 0.19 -20.55
CA LYS A 158 -0.10 0.31 -19.40
C LYS A 158 0.03 1.67 -18.72
N ARG A 159 -1.08 2.29 -18.37
CA ARG A 159 -1.09 3.43 -17.45
C ARG A 159 -0.69 2.96 -16.07
N VAL A 160 0.05 3.80 -15.34
CA VAL A 160 0.31 3.56 -13.93
C VAL A 160 -0.89 4.02 -13.13
N PHE A 161 -1.31 3.22 -12.15
CA PHE A 161 -2.33 3.58 -11.18
C PHE A 161 -1.82 3.20 -9.79
N LEU A 162 -1.68 4.21 -8.93
CA LEU A 162 -1.22 4.04 -7.56
C LEU A 162 -2.31 4.54 -6.60
N LEU A 163 -2.76 3.69 -5.69
CA LEU A 163 -3.55 4.09 -4.53
C LEU A 163 -2.63 4.11 -3.31
N THR A 164 -2.55 5.22 -2.59
CA THR A 164 -1.61 5.39 -1.48
C THR A 164 -2.28 6.02 -0.27
N ARG A 165 -1.94 5.53 0.94
CA ARG A 165 -2.54 5.99 2.20
C ARG A 165 -2.07 7.39 2.61
N SER A 166 -0.95 7.83 2.12
CA SER A 166 -0.36 9.11 2.47
C SER A 166 0.02 9.92 1.24
N SER A 167 0.24 11.22 1.42
CA SER A 167 0.61 12.07 0.30
C SER A 167 1.51 13.24 0.69
N PHE A 168 2.19 13.77 -0.31
CA PHE A 168 3.00 14.97 -0.23
C PHE A 168 2.81 15.82 -1.49
N LEU A 169 3.02 17.12 -1.40
CA LEU A 169 2.88 18.04 -2.52
C LEU A 169 3.68 17.58 -3.75
N GLY A 170 3.06 17.55 -4.90
CA GLY A 170 3.67 17.13 -6.15
C GLY A 170 3.51 15.64 -6.47
N GLN A 171 2.93 14.86 -5.57
CA GLN A 171 2.75 13.40 -5.73
C GLN A 171 1.78 13.06 -6.88
N GLN A 172 0.82 13.94 -7.19
CA GLN A 172 -0.12 13.76 -8.29
C GLN A 172 0.55 13.53 -9.65
N ARG A 173 1.81 13.98 -9.83
CA ARG A 173 2.61 13.73 -11.06
C ARG A 173 2.94 12.25 -11.28
N TYR A 174 2.82 11.44 -10.24
CA TYR A 174 3.15 10.01 -10.25
C TYR A 174 1.90 9.13 -10.32
N ALA A 175 0.81 9.64 -10.88
CA ALA A 175 -0.47 8.92 -11.02
C ALA A 175 -1.02 8.39 -9.69
N SER A 176 -0.77 9.13 -8.61
CA SER A 176 -1.18 8.77 -7.26
C SER A 176 -2.61 9.21 -7.00
N HIS A 177 -3.37 8.30 -6.43
CA HIS A 177 -4.69 8.50 -5.83
C HIS A 177 -4.54 8.25 -4.34
N SER A 178 -5.10 9.09 -3.51
CA SER A 178 -4.97 8.95 -2.06
C SER A 178 -6.31 8.59 -1.43
N TRP A 179 -6.26 7.84 -0.33
CA TRP A 179 -7.40 7.70 0.57
C TRP A 179 -6.99 8.10 1.99
N SER A 180 -7.97 8.36 2.81
CA SER A 180 -7.76 8.92 4.16
C SER A 180 -7.25 7.91 5.19
N GLY A 181 -6.94 6.68 4.80
CA GLY A 181 -6.54 5.63 5.72
C GLY A 181 -7.71 5.05 6.51
N ASP A 182 -7.39 4.39 7.61
CA ASP A 182 -8.30 3.62 8.45
C ASP A 182 -9.12 4.54 9.36
N VAL A 183 -10.20 5.09 8.82
CA VAL A 183 -11.06 6.04 9.55
C VAL A 183 -12.15 5.30 10.33
N THR A 184 -12.60 5.91 11.44
CA THR A 184 -13.68 5.36 12.26
C THR A 184 -15.05 5.57 11.59
N SER A 185 -15.92 4.57 11.71
CA SER A 185 -17.29 4.56 11.19
C SER A 185 -18.19 5.48 12.03
N GLU A 186 -18.15 6.78 11.77
CA GLU A 186 -18.93 7.82 12.47
C GLU A 186 -19.33 8.95 11.54
N TRP A 187 -20.55 9.48 11.73
CA TRP A 187 -21.05 10.65 10.99
C TRP A 187 -20.17 11.88 11.12
N SER A 188 -19.58 12.10 12.30
CA SER A 188 -18.64 13.21 12.54
C SER A 188 -17.37 13.06 11.72
N VAL A 189 -16.87 11.83 11.55
CA VAL A 189 -15.70 11.50 10.73
C VAL A 189 -16.03 11.70 9.27
N MET A 190 -17.16 11.19 8.79
CA MET A 190 -17.61 11.38 7.40
C MET A 190 -17.65 12.86 7.01
N ARG A 191 -18.21 13.74 7.87
CA ARG A 191 -18.21 15.19 7.61
C ARG A 191 -16.82 15.78 7.50
N LYS A 192 -15.88 15.34 8.36
CA LYS A 192 -14.48 15.79 8.30
C LYS A 192 -13.79 15.31 7.01
N GLN A 193 -14.13 14.10 6.55
CA GLN A 193 -13.59 13.55 5.32
C GLN A 193 -13.99 14.39 4.09
N LEU A 194 -15.23 14.87 4.02
CA LEU A 194 -15.66 15.77 2.94
C LEU A 194 -14.84 17.06 2.91
N ALA A 195 -14.63 17.67 4.08
CA ALA A 195 -13.80 18.88 4.19
C ALA A 195 -12.33 18.59 3.84
N ALA A 196 -11.80 17.46 4.26
CA ALA A 196 -10.44 17.02 3.92
C ALA A 196 -10.25 16.86 2.42
N GLY A 197 -11.19 16.22 1.72
CA GLY A 197 -11.14 16.07 0.26
C GLY A 197 -11.13 17.40 -0.48
N LEU A 198 -11.92 18.38 -0.04
CA LEU A 198 -11.90 19.73 -0.60
C LEU A 198 -10.53 20.41 -0.40
N ASN A 199 -9.93 20.27 0.78
CA ASN A 199 -8.60 20.81 1.06
C ASN A 199 -7.50 20.12 0.23
N TYR A 200 -7.61 18.82 0.00
CA TYR A 200 -6.73 18.08 -0.91
C TYR A 200 -6.79 18.64 -2.33
N ALA A 201 -8.00 18.90 -2.84
CA ALA A 201 -8.20 19.48 -4.15
C ALA A 201 -7.58 20.87 -4.27
N LEU A 202 -7.70 21.72 -3.22
CA LEU A 202 -7.06 23.03 -3.15
C LEU A 202 -5.52 22.96 -3.17
N CYS A 203 -4.94 21.86 -2.61
CA CYS A 203 -3.50 21.60 -2.68
C CYS A 203 -3.04 21.05 -4.03
N GLY A 204 -3.93 20.93 -5.01
CA GLY A 204 -3.63 20.37 -6.33
C GLY A 204 -3.51 18.84 -6.34
N ILE A 205 -4.08 18.16 -5.37
CA ILE A 205 -4.17 16.70 -5.29
C ILE A 205 -5.65 16.30 -5.50
N PRO A 206 -6.13 16.15 -6.75
CA PRO A 206 -7.56 16.04 -7.05
C PRO A 206 -8.12 14.63 -6.84
N TYR A 207 -7.25 13.63 -6.73
CA TYR A 207 -7.64 12.23 -6.63
C TYR A 207 -7.57 11.78 -5.19
N TRP A 208 -8.69 11.87 -4.50
CA TRP A 208 -8.83 11.50 -3.10
C TRP A 208 -10.15 10.80 -2.85
N ASN A 209 -10.13 9.83 -1.94
CA ASN A 209 -11.35 9.17 -1.47
C ASN A 209 -11.23 8.79 0.02
N THR A 210 -12.26 8.16 0.54
CA THR A 210 -12.33 7.63 1.90
C THR A 210 -13.08 6.30 1.90
N ASP A 211 -12.85 5.47 2.89
CA ASP A 211 -13.62 4.25 3.08
C ASP A 211 -15.08 4.60 3.35
N LEU A 212 -15.97 4.17 2.45
CA LEU A 212 -17.41 4.41 2.59
C LEU A 212 -17.95 3.61 3.77
N GLY A 213 -18.53 4.33 4.74
CA GLY A 213 -18.96 3.76 6.01
C GLY A 213 -17.85 3.65 7.05
N GLY A 214 -16.60 4.01 6.71
CA GLY A 214 -15.43 3.92 7.57
C GLY A 214 -14.80 2.52 7.59
N PHE A 215 -13.58 2.43 8.12
CA PHE A 215 -12.84 1.19 8.27
C PHE A 215 -13.09 0.54 9.64
N PHE A 216 -12.95 1.31 10.73
CA PHE A 216 -13.14 0.82 12.09
C PHE A 216 -14.61 0.93 12.54
N ALA A 217 -15.31 -0.19 12.48
CA ALA A 217 -16.74 -0.28 12.88
C ALA A 217 -16.95 -0.64 14.37
N TRP A 218 -16.02 -0.31 15.24
CA TRP A 218 -16.06 -0.67 16.68
C TRP A 218 -17.31 -0.19 17.39
N ARG A 219 -17.80 1.00 17.07
CA ARG A 219 -19.04 1.55 17.62
C ARG A 219 -20.27 0.67 17.35
N TYR A 220 -20.21 -0.15 16.32
CA TYR A 220 -21.25 -1.07 15.90
C TYR A 220 -20.89 -2.53 16.20
N ASN A 221 -19.94 -2.77 17.12
CA ASN A 221 -19.40 -4.09 17.47
C ASN A 221 -18.96 -4.91 16.24
N ASN A 222 -18.47 -4.24 15.21
CA ASN A 222 -18.13 -4.80 13.90
C ASN A 222 -19.30 -5.59 13.26
N ASN A 223 -20.54 -5.24 13.60
CA ASN A 223 -21.72 -5.92 13.10
C ASN A 223 -22.19 -5.29 11.78
N VAL A 224 -21.90 -5.99 10.69
CA VAL A 224 -22.29 -5.56 9.33
C VAL A 224 -23.80 -5.48 9.09
N ASN A 225 -24.62 -6.10 9.94
CA ASN A 225 -26.09 -6.05 9.88
C ASN A 225 -26.68 -4.94 10.75
N ASN A 226 -25.86 -4.08 11.36
CA ASN A 226 -26.35 -2.97 12.17
C ASN A 226 -26.96 -1.90 11.25
N ILE A 227 -28.23 -1.54 11.48
CA ILE A 227 -28.95 -0.57 10.65
C ILE A 227 -28.26 0.79 10.63
N ALA A 228 -27.80 1.29 11.79
CA ALA A 228 -27.12 2.57 11.87
C ALA A 228 -25.78 2.58 11.11
N TYR A 229 -25.09 1.43 11.02
CA TYR A 229 -23.91 1.27 10.20
C TYR A 229 -24.25 1.31 8.70
N HIS A 230 -25.35 0.65 8.30
CA HIS A 230 -25.82 0.70 6.92
C HIS A 230 -26.26 2.09 6.49
N GLU A 231 -26.90 2.85 7.36
CA GLU A 231 -27.27 4.25 7.07
C GLU A 231 -26.05 5.14 6.85
N LEU A 232 -24.99 4.92 7.61
CA LEU A 232 -23.73 5.63 7.45
C LEU A 232 -23.08 5.28 6.11
#